data_e5a30fb9effaf523401e11a9d0197ad2
#
_entry.id   e5a30fb9effaf523401e11a9d0197ad2
#
_cell.length_a   1.000
_cell.length_b   1.000
_cell.length_c   1.000
_cell.angle_alpha   90.00
_cell.angle_beta   90.00
_cell.angle_gamma   90.00
#
_symmetry.space_group_name_H-M   'P 1'
#
loop_
_entity.id
_entity.type
_entity.pdbx_description
1 polymer ?
#
loop_
_entity_poly.entity_id
_entity_poly.type
_entity_poly.pdbx_seq_one_letter_code
_entity_poly.pdbx_strand_id
1 'polypeptide(L)'
;MKITFPHLGNVYIACKGFLEELGHEVVTPPICSRKTLEIGSKYSPEMMCMPFKIFIGNYIESIEKGADTILITGSCGPCRFGLYPIIQADILKRLGYDVDIIVFDAIGEGIDKLRTNVNKILNSKSSQEIYRSSKLALSLIRRTDDLSQLSNEVRAYALNKIDVDKIMNNYYLNIEQTHGAEELLKLIKNTEIDLREVPIDKNINPLKIGIIGEIYTIIEPFANLEIEKKLGDLNVLVEKSLTPTIWLEHHVLSYPFGSKHENMKHKLAEQYLKNPVGGHGRETVGSAIYYKSRGFDGVIQILPLNCMPEIVAKSILKTVEKDEDFPIMTLVVDEMTGEAGYLTRLEAFIDLINKRREKCIG
;
A
#
# COMPACT_ATOMS: atom_id res chain seq x y z
N MET A 1 -9.98 4.83 24.92
CA MET A 1 -8.78 4.79 24.09
C MET A 1 -9.02 5.64 22.87
N LYS A 2 -8.12 6.56 22.59
CA LYS A 2 -8.06 7.34 21.37
C LYS A 2 -7.01 6.71 20.46
N ILE A 3 -7.47 5.84 19.58
CA ILE A 3 -6.60 4.94 18.82
C ILE A 3 -6.14 5.60 17.53
N THR A 4 -4.85 5.51 17.25
CA THR A 4 -4.25 5.79 15.95
C THR A 4 -3.48 4.57 15.42
N PHE A 5 -3.09 4.63 14.17
CA PHE A 5 -2.33 3.59 13.46
C PHE A 5 -1.50 4.25 12.35
N PRO A 6 -0.52 3.56 11.74
CA PRO A 6 0.23 4.16 10.63
C PRO A 6 -0.66 4.37 9.40
N HIS A 7 -0.44 5.47 8.68
CA HIS A 7 -1.09 5.69 7.39
C HIS A 7 -0.50 4.71 6.35
N LEU A 8 -1.38 3.91 5.75
CA LEU A 8 -1.06 2.84 4.80
C LEU A 8 -1.98 2.94 3.59
N GLY A 9 -1.77 3.94 2.73
CA GLY A 9 -2.71 4.20 1.63
C GLY A 9 -4.16 4.19 2.14
N ASN A 10 -5.06 3.54 1.45
CA ASN A 10 -6.49 3.53 1.80
C ASN A 10 -6.88 2.59 2.97
N VAL A 11 -5.92 1.87 3.58
CA VAL A 11 -6.20 0.97 4.73
C VAL A 11 -6.79 1.73 5.92
N TYR A 12 -6.40 3.00 6.09
CA TYR A 12 -6.90 3.83 7.20
C TYR A 12 -8.42 3.96 7.23
N ILE A 13 -9.10 3.90 6.07
CA ILE A 13 -10.56 4.00 5.95
C ILE A 13 -11.22 2.79 6.61
N ALA A 14 -10.70 1.60 6.33
CA ALA A 14 -11.22 0.37 6.92
C ALA A 14 -10.87 0.26 8.41
N CYS A 15 -9.66 0.66 8.81
CA CYS A 15 -9.26 0.72 10.21
C CYS A 15 -10.16 1.68 11.01
N LYS A 16 -10.42 2.88 10.46
CA LYS A 16 -11.35 3.86 11.05
C LYS A 16 -12.73 3.23 11.23
N GLY A 17 -13.35 2.74 10.15
CA GLY A 17 -14.66 2.14 10.21
C GLY A 17 -14.76 0.97 11.18
N PHE A 18 -13.76 0.07 11.21
CA PHE A 18 -13.73 -1.06 12.12
C PHE A 18 -13.65 -0.65 13.60
N LEU A 19 -12.75 0.27 13.93
CA LEU A 19 -12.53 0.70 15.32
C LEU A 19 -13.72 1.54 15.84
N GLU A 20 -14.33 2.37 15.00
CA GLU A 20 -15.56 3.11 15.34
C GLU A 20 -16.73 2.16 15.63
N GLU A 21 -16.93 1.09 14.82
CA GLU A 21 -17.94 0.06 15.07
C GLU A 21 -17.71 -0.69 16.41
N LEU A 22 -16.45 -0.82 16.82
CA LEU A 22 -16.11 -1.40 18.13
C LEU A 22 -16.26 -0.38 19.29
N GLY A 23 -16.61 0.86 19.00
CA GLY A 23 -16.87 1.91 19.99
C GLY A 23 -15.62 2.63 20.48
N HIS A 24 -14.54 2.64 19.71
CA HIS A 24 -13.34 3.43 20.00
C HIS A 24 -13.42 4.83 19.37
N GLU A 25 -12.77 5.78 20.02
CA GLU A 25 -12.48 7.07 19.41
C GLU A 25 -11.24 6.90 18.50
N VAL A 26 -11.36 7.26 17.23
CA VAL A 26 -10.28 7.09 16.25
C VAL A 26 -9.67 8.45 15.94
N VAL A 27 -8.38 8.58 16.21
CA VAL A 27 -7.57 9.70 15.72
C VAL A 27 -6.97 9.25 14.39
N THR A 28 -7.66 9.55 13.29
CA THR A 28 -7.18 9.20 11.95
C THR A 28 -5.80 9.78 11.71
N PRO A 29 -4.81 8.95 11.32
CA PRO A 29 -3.47 9.46 11.02
C PRO A 29 -3.56 10.50 9.90
N PRO A 30 -2.77 11.58 9.95
CA PRO A 30 -2.77 12.56 8.88
C PRO A 30 -2.27 11.92 7.59
N ILE A 31 -2.79 12.42 6.46
CA ILE A 31 -2.25 12.06 5.14
C ILE A 31 -0.75 12.34 5.14
N CYS A 32 0.04 11.38 4.69
CA CYS A 32 1.50 11.50 4.65
C CYS A 32 1.93 12.72 3.84
N SER A 33 2.88 13.45 4.38
CA SER A 33 3.36 14.70 3.80
C SER A 33 4.88 14.87 3.98
N ARG A 34 5.44 15.87 3.34
CA ARG A 34 6.84 16.24 3.55
C ARG A 34 7.15 16.49 5.03
N LYS A 35 6.22 17.17 5.75
CA LYS A 35 6.32 17.40 7.20
C LYS A 35 6.38 16.08 7.97
N THR A 36 5.50 15.13 7.65
CA THR A 36 5.48 13.79 8.28
C THR A 36 6.84 13.08 8.12
N LEU A 37 7.40 13.11 6.90
CA LEU A 37 8.69 12.50 6.62
C LEU A 37 9.85 13.21 7.33
N GLU A 38 9.84 14.53 7.39
CA GLU A 38 10.87 15.34 8.10
C GLU A 38 10.86 15.06 9.60
N ILE A 39 9.67 15.03 10.23
CA ILE A 39 9.53 14.65 11.65
C ILE A 39 10.08 13.23 11.86
N GLY A 40 9.64 12.29 11.05
CA GLY A 40 10.06 10.91 11.18
C GLY A 40 11.56 10.71 10.95
N SER A 41 12.14 11.35 9.95
CA SER A 41 13.57 11.27 9.64
C SER A 41 14.45 11.85 10.76
N LYS A 42 13.98 12.92 11.41
CA LYS A 42 14.71 13.57 12.53
C LYS A 42 14.93 12.61 13.71
N TYR A 43 13.98 11.74 13.98
CA TYR A 43 14.00 10.87 15.17
C TYR A 43 14.29 9.41 14.89
N SER A 44 14.34 9.01 13.62
CA SER A 44 14.61 7.63 13.22
C SER A 44 16.10 7.38 13.00
N PRO A 45 16.58 6.14 13.22
CA PRO A 45 17.92 5.78 12.79
C PRO A 45 18.09 5.95 11.27
N GLU A 46 19.21 6.52 10.83
CA GLU A 46 19.46 6.90 9.44
C GLU A 46 19.25 5.75 8.45
N MET A 47 19.75 4.56 8.79
CA MET A 47 19.68 3.38 7.92
C MET A 47 18.32 2.66 7.90
N MET A 48 17.32 3.17 8.60
CA MET A 48 15.97 2.62 8.51
C MET A 48 15.32 2.99 7.17
N CYS A 49 14.53 2.06 6.65
CA CYS A 49 13.78 2.29 5.41
C CYS A 49 12.70 3.36 5.60
N MET A 50 12.37 4.05 4.52
CA MET A 50 11.43 5.19 4.52
C MET A 50 10.09 4.91 5.22
N PRO A 51 9.45 3.72 5.09
CA PRO A 51 8.21 3.40 5.82
C PRO A 51 8.34 3.58 7.34
N PHE A 52 9.46 3.15 7.93
CA PHE A 52 9.71 3.33 9.36
C PHE A 52 9.69 4.81 9.77
N LYS A 53 10.34 5.65 8.97
CA LYS A 53 10.44 7.09 9.21
C LYS A 53 9.05 7.75 9.11
N ILE A 54 8.29 7.41 8.08
CA ILE A 54 6.92 7.93 7.91
C ILE A 54 6.03 7.51 9.09
N PHE A 55 6.12 6.27 9.58
CA PHE A 55 5.32 5.82 10.72
C PHE A 55 5.63 6.63 11.99
N ILE A 56 6.90 6.90 12.29
CA ILE A 56 7.26 7.77 13.42
C ILE A 56 6.64 9.16 13.26
N GLY A 57 6.71 9.74 12.06
CA GLY A 57 6.06 11.03 11.79
C GLY A 57 4.55 10.98 12.00
N ASN A 58 3.86 9.97 11.46
CA ASN A 58 2.42 9.77 11.64
C ASN A 58 2.05 9.65 13.13
N TYR A 59 2.81 8.89 13.91
CA TYR A 59 2.54 8.72 15.34
C TYR A 59 2.67 10.03 16.09
N ILE A 60 3.76 10.78 15.88
CA ILE A 60 3.97 12.06 16.54
C ILE A 60 2.83 13.02 16.19
N GLU A 61 2.50 13.19 14.92
CA GLU A 61 1.40 14.04 14.48
C GLU A 61 0.03 13.60 15.03
N SER A 62 -0.20 12.28 15.19
CA SER A 62 -1.43 11.75 15.76
C SER A 62 -1.51 11.92 17.27
N ILE A 63 -0.39 11.77 17.99
CA ILE A 63 -0.30 12.03 19.43
C ILE A 63 -0.55 13.52 19.72
N GLU A 64 -0.01 14.41 18.90
CA GLU A 64 -0.26 15.86 19.01
C GLU A 64 -1.75 16.21 18.79
N LYS A 65 -2.50 15.36 18.05
CA LYS A 65 -3.96 15.45 17.88
C LYS A 65 -4.74 14.75 19.00
N GLY A 66 -4.05 14.20 20.01
CA GLY A 66 -4.64 13.61 21.21
C GLY A 66 -4.79 12.09 21.17
N ALA A 67 -4.13 11.36 20.27
CA ALA A 67 -4.05 9.90 20.33
C ALA A 67 -3.29 9.45 21.59
N ASP A 68 -3.81 8.45 22.29
CA ASP A 68 -3.22 7.84 23.47
C ASP A 68 -2.79 6.39 23.26
N THR A 69 -3.20 5.81 22.13
CA THR A 69 -2.96 4.40 21.81
C THR A 69 -2.58 4.25 20.34
N ILE A 70 -1.49 3.55 20.06
CA ILE A 70 -1.04 3.21 18.70
C ILE A 70 -1.33 1.73 18.44
N LEU A 71 -1.94 1.45 17.30
CA LEU A 71 -2.17 0.10 16.82
C LEU A 71 -1.23 -0.21 15.66
N ILE A 72 -0.44 -1.28 15.79
CA ILE A 72 0.50 -1.71 14.74
C ILE A 72 0.53 -3.24 14.62
N THR A 73 0.82 -3.75 13.44
CA THR A 73 1.10 -5.17 13.25
C THR A 73 2.59 -5.44 13.42
N GLY A 74 2.93 -6.56 14.07
CA GLY A 74 4.28 -7.11 14.07
C GLY A 74 4.48 -8.07 12.90
N SER A 75 5.68 -8.57 12.76
CA SER A 75 6.05 -9.57 11.76
C SER A 75 7.26 -10.35 12.24
N CYS A 76 7.41 -11.59 11.81
CA CYS A 76 8.62 -12.37 12.00
C CYS A 76 9.33 -12.58 10.66
N GLY A 77 10.66 -12.72 10.70
CA GLY A 77 11.46 -13.00 9.52
C GLY A 77 12.55 -11.96 9.27
N PRO A 78 13.27 -12.03 8.15
CA PRO A 78 14.40 -11.16 7.87
C PRO A 78 14.03 -9.71 7.52
N CYS A 79 12.75 -9.40 7.29
CA CYS A 79 12.30 -8.03 7.11
C CYS A 79 12.37 -7.25 8.43
N ARG A 80 12.95 -6.05 8.40
CA ARG A 80 13.08 -5.18 9.58
C ARG A 80 11.75 -4.68 10.14
N PHE A 81 10.68 -4.80 9.39
CA PHE A 81 9.32 -4.45 9.83
C PHE A 81 8.95 -5.12 11.15
N GLY A 82 9.41 -6.37 11.38
CA GLY A 82 9.21 -7.06 12.65
C GLY A 82 9.79 -6.36 13.89
N LEU A 83 10.79 -5.51 13.71
CA LEU A 83 11.41 -4.72 14.77
C LEU A 83 10.79 -3.33 14.95
N TYR A 84 9.90 -2.91 14.05
CA TYR A 84 9.30 -1.57 14.09
C TYR A 84 8.64 -1.26 15.44
N PRO A 85 7.74 -2.10 15.97
CA PRO A 85 7.04 -1.78 17.20
C PRO A 85 7.98 -1.50 18.37
N ILE A 86 9.06 -2.31 18.48
CA ILE A 86 10.02 -2.22 19.59
C ILE A 86 10.83 -0.91 19.49
N ILE A 87 11.38 -0.64 18.31
CA ILE A 87 12.25 0.54 18.10
C ILE A 87 11.43 1.82 18.17
N GLN A 88 10.21 1.81 17.59
CA GLN A 88 9.31 2.97 17.61
C GLN A 88 8.83 3.29 19.03
N ALA A 89 8.50 2.26 19.84
CA ALA A 89 8.17 2.43 21.24
C ALA A 89 9.31 3.09 22.04
N ASP A 90 10.54 2.65 21.84
CA ASP A 90 11.71 3.23 22.51
C ASP A 90 11.94 4.70 22.10
N ILE A 91 11.80 5.01 20.81
CA ILE A 91 11.92 6.38 20.29
C ILE A 91 10.86 7.28 20.92
N LEU A 92 9.57 6.89 20.87
CA LEU A 92 8.48 7.70 21.42
C LEU A 92 8.64 7.94 22.92
N LYS A 93 9.03 6.90 23.67
CA LYS A 93 9.33 7.00 25.10
C LYS A 93 10.48 7.98 25.40
N ARG A 94 11.57 7.92 24.63
CA ARG A 94 12.72 8.86 24.79
C ARG A 94 12.34 10.29 24.46
N LEU A 95 11.35 10.51 23.60
CA LEU A 95 10.81 11.81 23.27
C LEU A 95 9.82 12.33 24.34
N GLY A 96 9.52 11.52 25.36
CA GLY A 96 8.63 11.90 26.47
C GLY A 96 7.14 11.66 26.18
N TYR A 97 6.80 10.97 25.10
CA TYR A 97 5.41 10.58 24.81
C TYR A 97 5.00 9.38 25.66
N ASP A 98 3.91 9.55 26.42
CA ASP A 98 3.26 8.46 27.19
C ASP A 98 2.08 7.94 26.35
N VAL A 99 2.33 6.88 25.58
CA VAL A 99 1.38 6.29 24.64
C VAL A 99 1.42 4.75 24.74
N ASP A 100 0.24 4.11 24.77
CA ASP A 100 0.16 2.64 24.74
C ASP A 100 0.37 2.15 23.28
N ILE A 101 1.17 1.10 23.10
CA ILE A 101 1.39 0.48 21.79
C ILE A 101 0.86 -0.93 21.80
N ILE A 102 -0.19 -1.15 21.03
CA ILE A 102 -0.83 -2.45 20.86
C ILE A 102 -0.29 -3.10 19.58
N VAL A 103 0.46 -4.18 19.76
CA VAL A 103 1.06 -4.93 18.65
C VAL A 103 0.23 -6.17 18.35
N PHE A 104 -0.16 -6.35 17.10
CA PHE A 104 -0.75 -7.59 16.62
C PHE A 104 0.35 -8.49 16.05
N ASP A 105 0.94 -9.29 16.89
CA ASP A 105 1.97 -10.26 16.52
C ASP A 105 1.86 -11.53 17.36
N ALA A 106 1.45 -12.64 16.73
CA ALA A 106 1.34 -13.93 17.39
C ALA A 106 2.70 -14.60 17.61
N ILE A 107 3.68 -14.28 16.78
CA ILE A 107 4.97 -15.00 16.72
C ILE A 107 6.00 -14.28 17.58
N GLY A 108 6.10 -12.96 17.47
CA GLY A 108 7.08 -12.16 18.23
C GLY A 108 6.72 -11.98 19.71
N GLU A 109 5.43 -11.82 20.02
CA GLU A 109 4.96 -11.51 21.38
C GLU A 109 4.28 -12.69 22.11
N GLY A 110 3.97 -13.76 21.39
CA GLY A 110 3.28 -14.92 21.90
C GLY A 110 1.74 -14.80 21.90
N ILE A 111 1.07 -15.97 21.90
CA ILE A 111 -0.39 -16.07 21.74
C ILE A 111 -1.14 -15.40 22.90
N ASP A 112 -0.64 -15.49 24.12
CA ASP A 112 -1.33 -14.92 25.31
C ASP A 112 -1.36 -13.39 25.25
N LYS A 113 -0.26 -12.76 24.83
CA LYS A 113 -0.20 -11.31 24.66
C LYS A 113 -1.06 -10.86 23.49
N LEU A 114 -1.02 -11.57 22.35
CA LEU A 114 -1.91 -11.33 21.23
C LEU A 114 -3.38 -11.40 21.69
N ARG A 115 -3.77 -12.44 22.42
CA ARG A 115 -5.15 -12.58 22.96
C ARG A 115 -5.53 -11.41 23.85
N THR A 116 -4.63 -10.96 24.71
CA THR A 116 -4.86 -9.79 25.57
C THR A 116 -5.04 -8.53 24.74
N ASN A 117 -4.20 -8.31 23.74
CA ASN A 117 -4.27 -7.16 22.84
C ASN A 117 -5.56 -7.16 22.01
N VAL A 118 -5.93 -8.31 21.46
CA VAL A 118 -7.21 -8.49 20.74
C VAL A 118 -8.39 -8.17 21.65
N ASN A 119 -8.43 -8.69 22.90
CA ASN A 119 -9.52 -8.42 23.83
C ASN A 119 -9.63 -6.92 24.18
N LYS A 120 -8.52 -6.21 24.32
CA LYS A 120 -8.52 -4.74 24.51
C LYS A 120 -9.24 -4.03 23.36
N ILE A 121 -8.97 -4.43 22.12
CA ILE A 121 -9.55 -3.82 20.91
C ILE A 121 -11.01 -4.23 20.73
N LEU A 122 -11.36 -5.47 21.02
CA LEU A 122 -12.75 -5.95 20.90
C LEU A 122 -13.71 -5.29 21.92
N ASN A 123 -13.20 -4.59 22.92
CA ASN A 123 -13.95 -3.72 23.82
C ASN A 123 -15.21 -4.38 24.43
N SER A 124 -15.12 -5.64 24.84
CA SER A 124 -16.24 -6.44 25.39
C SER A 124 -17.46 -6.56 24.46
N LYS A 125 -17.29 -6.38 23.16
CA LYS A 125 -18.36 -6.57 22.19
C LYS A 125 -18.79 -8.04 22.08
N SER A 126 -20.06 -8.26 21.76
CA SER A 126 -20.60 -9.59 21.51
C SER A 126 -20.01 -10.19 20.22
N SER A 127 -20.03 -11.52 20.12
CA SER A 127 -19.55 -12.23 18.92
C SER A 127 -20.29 -11.80 17.64
N GLN A 128 -21.55 -11.41 17.74
CA GLN A 128 -22.35 -10.92 16.61
C GLN A 128 -21.86 -9.54 16.13
N GLU A 129 -21.60 -8.61 17.08
CA GLU A 129 -21.07 -7.29 16.77
C GLU A 129 -19.68 -7.39 16.15
N ILE A 130 -18.80 -8.23 16.72
CA ILE A 130 -17.45 -8.47 16.17
C ILE A 130 -17.52 -9.02 14.75
N TYR A 131 -18.39 -10.02 14.52
CA TYR A 131 -18.56 -10.57 13.17
C TYR A 131 -19.06 -9.53 12.18
N ARG A 132 -20.07 -8.73 12.56
CA ARG A 132 -20.60 -7.64 11.73
C ARG A 132 -19.52 -6.61 11.41
N SER A 133 -18.82 -6.11 12.42
CA SER A 133 -17.75 -5.10 12.25
C SER A 133 -16.62 -5.61 11.36
N SER A 134 -16.21 -6.88 11.55
CA SER A 134 -15.19 -7.51 10.71
C SER A 134 -15.63 -7.65 9.26
N LYS A 135 -16.90 -8.04 9.02
CA LYS A 135 -17.47 -8.13 7.68
C LYS A 135 -17.52 -6.77 6.99
N LEU A 136 -17.90 -5.72 7.71
CA LEU A 136 -17.92 -4.34 7.20
C LEU A 136 -16.51 -3.85 6.88
N ALA A 137 -15.53 -4.12 7.76
CA ALA A 137 -14.13 -3.77 7.52
C ALA A 137 -13.56 -4.46 6.27
N LEU A 138 -13.83 -5.75 6.09
CA LEU A 138 -13.45 -6.49 4.88
C LEU A 138 -14.09 -5.89 3.61
N SER A 139 -15.37 -5.49 3.71
CA SER A 139 -16.06 -4.82 2.60
C SER A 139 -15.43 -3.46 2.29
N LEU A 140 -15.06 -2.68 3.31
CA LEU A 140 -14.39 -1.39 3.14
C LEU A 140 -13.03 -1.57 2.43
N ILE A 141 -12.19 -2.52 2.87
CA ILE A 141 -10.90 -2.78 2.23
C ILE A 141 -11.08 -3.09 0.74
N ARG A 142 -11.95 -4.04 0.41
CA ARG A 142 -12.21 -4.44 -0.98
C ARG A 142 -12.74 -3.29 -1.82
N ARG A 143 -13.75 -2.58 -1.32
CA ARG A 143 -14.38 -1.50 -2.07
C ARG A 143 -13.47 -0.29 -2.25
N THR A 144 -12.58 0.01 -1.29
CA THR A 144 -11.57 1.07 -1.46
C THR A 144 -10.51 0.68 -2.49
N ASP A 145 -10.10 -0.58 -2.55
CA ASP A 145 -9.19 -1.07 -3.58
C ASP A 145 -9.85 -1.05 -4.97
N ASP A 146 -11.10 -1.51 -5.08
CA ASP A 146 -11.90 -1.45 -6.32
C ASP A 146 -12.06 0.00 -6.81
N LEU A 147 -12.36 0.95 -5.90
CA LEU A 147 -12.47 2.37 -6.23
C LEU A 147 -11.15 2.95 -6.74
N SER A 148 -10.04 2.59 -6.09
CA SER A 148 -8.69 3.01 -6.51
C SER A 148 -8.38 2.49 -7.93
N GLN A 149 -8.66 1.22 -8.18
CA GLN A 149 -8.48 0.61 -9.50
C GLN A 149 -9.37 1.27 -10.57
N LEU A 150 -10.64 1.52 -10.25
CA LEU A 150 -11.58 2.23 -11.13
C LEU A 150 -11.08 3.65 -11.46
N SER A 151 -10.59 4.37 -10.46
CA SER A 151 -10.02 5.72 -10.66
C SER A 151 -8.84 5.69 -11.64
N ASN A 152 -7.94 4.71 -11.51
CA ASN A 152 -6.81 4.53 -12.42
C ASN A 152 -7.26 4.18 -13.84
N GLU A 153 -8.25 3.29 -13.96
CA GLU A 153 -8.81 2.91 -15.27
C GLU A 153 -9.48 4.12 -15.94
N VAL A 154 -10.35 4.83 -15.23
CA VAL A 154 -11.02 6.01 -15.77
C VAL A 154 -9.99 7.07 -16.16
N ARG A 155 -8.96 7.32 -15.32
CA ARG A 155 -7.91 8.29 -15.62
C ARG A 155 -7.17 7.96 -16.91
N ALA A 156 -6.84 6.72 -17.18
CA ALA A 156 -6.12 6.31 -18.38
C ALA A 156 -6.87 6.68 -19.67
N TYR A 157 -8.20 6.68 -19.64
CA TYR A 157 -9.05 6.98 -20.79
C TYR A 157 -9.73 8.36 -20.73
N ALA A 158 -9.71 9.08 -19.60
CA ALA A 158 -10.43 10.33 -19.42
C ALA A 158 -10.01 11.41 -20.44
N LEU A 159 -10.99 12.09 -21.04
CA LEU A 159 -10.75 13.26 -21.87
C LEU A 159 -10.15 14.42 -21.08
N ASN A 160 -10.57 14.57 -19.83
CA ASN A 160 -10.03 15.56 -18.90
C ASN A 160 -9.68 14.91 -17.56
N LYS A 161 -8.38 14.77 -17.27
CA LYS A 161 -7.87 14.16 -16.04
C LYS A 161 -8.26 14.93 -14.78
N ILE A 162 -8.47 16.25 -14.89
CA ILE A 162 -8.86 17.12 -13.77
C ILE A 162 -10.20 16.69 -13.15
N ASP A 163 -11.11 16.11 -13.94
CA ASP A 163 -12.41 15.71 -13.42
C ASP A 163 -12.27 14.49 -12.49
N VAL A 164 -11.36 13.56 -12.79
CA VAL A 164 -10.99 12.48 -11.89
C VAL A 164 -10.36 13.02 -10.60
N ASP A 165 -9.46 14.03 -10.72
CA ASP A 165 -8.85 14.66 -9.54
C ASP A 165 -9.90 15.30 -8.63
N LYS A 166 -10.87 16.03 -9.18
CA LYS A 166 -11.93 16.67 -8.40
C LYS A 166 -12.76 15.64 -7.62
N ILE A 167 -13.17 14.56 -8.30
CA ILE A 167 -13.97 13.49 -7.69
C ILE A 167 -13.19 12.83 -6.55
N MET A 168 -11.93 12.43 -6.80
CA MET A 168 -11.12 11.76 -5.79
C MET A 168 -10.73 12.67 -4.62
N ASN A 169 -10.42 13.94 -4.87
CA ASN A 169 -10.16 14.91 -3.80
C ASN A 169 -11.40 15.13 -2.93
N ASN A 170 -12.58 15.26 -3.54
CA ASN A 170 -13.84 15.35 -2.79
C ASN A 170 -14.10 14.09 -1.95
N TYR A 171 -13.82 12.91 -2.48
CA TYR A 171 -13.90 11.65 -1.74
C TYR A 171 -13.01 11.66 -0.49
N TYR A 172 -11.72 12.00 -0.62
CA TYR A 172 -10.81 12.03 0.53
C TYR A 172 -11.18 13.07 1.58
N LEU A 173 -11.66 14.25 1.17
CA LEU A 173 -12.15 15.29 2.10
C LEU A 173 -13.38 14.80 2.88
N ASN A 174 -14.29 14.07 2.25
CA ASN A 174 -15.50 13.57 2.90
C ASN A 174 -15.22 12.39 3.85
N ILE A 175 -14.17 11.59 3.64
CA ILE A 175 -13.80 10.48 4.54
C ILE A 175 -13.56 10.97 5.97
N GLU A 176 -12.88 12.11 6.16
CA GLU A 176 -12.58 12.63 7.49
C GLU A 176 -13.85 12.95 8.28
N GLN A 177 -14.90 13.43 7.61
CA GLN A 177 -16.16 13.83 8.20
C GLN A 177 -17.19 12.70 8.28
N THR A 178 -16.94 11.58 7.59
CA THR A 178 -17.87 10.44 7.55
C THR A 178 -17.53 9.47 8.69
N HIS A 179 -18.52 9.12 9.50
CA HIS A 179 -18.40 8.18 10.61
C HIS A 179 -19.24 6.92 10.38
N GLY A 180 -18.72 5.79 10.84
CA GLY A 180 -19.33 4.49 10.71
C GLY A 180 -19.10 3.82 9.36
N ALA A 181 -18.96 2.50 9.40
CA ALA A 181 -18.55 1.70 8.24
C ALA A 181 -19.61 1.72 7.12
N GLU A 182 -20.90 1.76 7.45
CA GLU A 182 -21.97 1.77 6.45
C GLU A 182 -22.00 3.08 5.67
N GLU A 183 -21.80 4.23 6.33
CA GLU A 183 -21.77 5.54 5.66
C GLU A 183 -20.51 5.69 4.79
N LEU A 184 -19.36 5.15 5.23
CA LEU A 184 -18.15 5.07 4.40
C LEU A 184 -18.38 4.22 3.14
N LEU A 185 -19.10 3.09 3.24
CA LEU A 185 -19.47 2.27 2.08
C LEU A 185 -20.40 3.00 1.10
N LYS A 186 -21.35 3.83 1.62
CA LYS A 186 -22.20 4.67 0.77
C LYS A 186 -21.39 5.75 0.05
N LEU A 187 -20.45 6.39 0.75
CA LEU A 187 -19.57 7.38 0.15
C LEU A 187 -18.77 6.77 -1.01
N ILE A 188 -18.16 5.59 -0.79
CA ILE A 188 -17.43 4.85 -1.84
C ILE A 188 -18.34 4.60 -3.05
N LYS A 189 -19.54 4.08 -2.82
CA LYS A 189 -20.50 3.78 -3.89
C LYS A 189 -20.89 5.01 -4.71
N ASN A 190 -21.12 6.15 -4.06
CA ASN A 190 -21.43 7.40 -4.75
C ASN A 190 -20.24 7.87 -5.59
N THR A 191 -19.03 7.81 -5.05
CA THR A 191 -17.80 8.17 -5.78
C THR A 191 -17.56 7.26 -6.99
N GLU A 192 -17.89 5.97 -6.90
CA GLU A 192 -17.83 5.05 -8.05
C GLU A 192 -18.81 5.46 -9.17
N ILE A 193 -20.01 5.92 -8.81
CA ILE A 193 -20.98 6.42 -9.78
C ILE A 193 -20.41 7.66 -10.48
N ASP A 194 -19.93 8.64 -9.71
CA ASP A 194 -19.35 9.87 -10.24
C ASP A 194 -18.16 9.58 -11.19
N LEU A 195 -17.28 8.64 -10.84
CA LEU A 195 -16.15 8.25 -11.69
C LEU A 195 -16.61 7.63 -13.01
N ARG A 196 -17.69 6.83 -13.02
CA ARG A 196 -18.22 6.20 -14.23
C ARG A 196 -18.89 7.18 -15.18
N GLU A 197 -19.29 8.37 -14.68
CA GLU A 197 -19.85 9.45 -15.48
C GLU A 197 -18.78 10.33 -16.15
N VAL A 198 -17.49 10.18 -15.80
CA VAL A 198 -16.40 10.94 -16.43
C VAL A 198 -16.32 10.59 -17.91
N PRO A 199 -16.32 11.60 -18.82
CA PRO A 199 -16.18 11.38 -20.24
C PRO A 199 -14.82 10.75 -20.60
N ILE A 200 -14.85 9.66 -21.38
CA ILE A 200 -13.68 8.88 -21.79
C ILE A 200 -13.51 8.85 -23.31
N ASP A 201 -12.27 8.80 -23.76
CA ASP A 201 -11.93 8.53 -25.17
C ASP A 201 -11.70 7.01 -25.36
N LYS A 202 -12.63 6.35 -26.05
CA LYS A 202 -12.55 4.92 -26.32
C LYS A 202 -11.55 4.55 -27.44
N ASN A 203 -10.99 5.53 -28.14
CA ASN A 203 -10.00 5.30 -29.20
C ASN A 203 -8.57 5.17 -28.63
N ILE A 204 -8.35 5.59 -27.38
CA ILE A 204 -7.07 5.39 -26.72
C ILE A 204 -6.82 3.88 -26.54
N ASN A 205 -5.63 3.42 -26.92
CA ASN A 205 -5.13 2.09 -26.66
C ASN A 205 -3.97 2.18 -25.65
N PRO A 206 -4.26 2.25 -24.34
CA PRO A 206 -3.26 2.52 -23.33
C PRO A 206 -2.23 1.38 -23.23
N LEU A 207 -1.01 1.72 -22.82
CA LEU A 207 -0.07 0.73 -22.33
C LEU A 207 -0.56 0.15 -21.00
N LYS A 208 -0.22 -1.11 -20.75
CA LYS A 208 -0.52 -1.80 -19.48
C LYS A 208 0.75 -2.02 -18.68
N ILE A 209 0.86 -1.36 -17.54
CA ILE A 209 2.04 -1.43 -16.68
C ILE A 209 1.67 -2.03 -15.32
N GLY A 210 2.41 -3.06 -14.91
CA GLY A 210 2.32 -3.62 -13.56
C GLY A 210 3.23 -2.87 -12.59
N ILE A 211 2.73 -2.52 -11.39
CA ILE A 211 3.56 -2.03 -10.30
C ILE A 211 3.84 -3.18 -9.35
N ILE A 212 5.14 -3.46 -9.13
CA ILE A 212 5.65 -4.54 -8.27
C ILE A 212 6.62 -3.94 -7.24
N GLY A 213 6.92 -4.67 -6.17
CA GLY A 213 7.92 -4.24 -5.19
C GLY A 213 7.46 -4.30 -3.74
N GLU A 214 7.92 -3.36 -2.92
CA GLU A 214 7.65 -3.33 -1.49
C GLU A 214 6.24 -2.76 -1.22
N ILE A 215 5.48 -3.45 -0.38
CA ILE A 215 4.05 -3.19 -0.20
C ILE A 215 3.73 -1.75 0.19
N TYR A 216 4.46 -1.16 1.15
CA TYR A 216 4.18 0.21 1.60
C TYR A 216 4.38 1.21 0.45
N THR A 217 5.47 1.09 -0.29
CA THR A 217 5.75 1.95 -1.43
C THR A 217 4.79 1.73 -2.60
N ILE A 218 4.20 0.55 -2.74
CA ILE A 218 3.16 0.30 -3.74
C ILE A 218 1.85 0.99 -3.37
N ILE A 219 1.44 0.93 -2.08
CA ILE A 219 0.09 1.35 -1.66
C ILE A 219 0.02 2.79 -1.13
N GLU A 220 1.14 3.40 -0.71
CA GLU A 220 1.16 4.75 -0.15
C GLU A 220 1.53 5.80 -1.21
N PRO A 221 0.58 6.64 -1.64
CA PRO A 221 0.81 7.60 -2.73
C PRO A 221 1.94 8.60 -2.44
N PHE A 222 2.07 9.05 -1.19
CA PHE A 222 3.17 9.93 -0.81
C PHE A 222 4.54 9.25 -0.98
N ALA A 223 4.65 7.99 -0.58
CA ALA A 223 5.90 7.23 -0.66
C ALA A 223 6.33 6.93 -2.11
N ASN A 224 5.39 6.79 -3.02
CA ASN A 224 5.65 6.49 -4.43
C ASN A 224 5.49 7.71 -5.35
N LEU A 225 5.36 8.91 -4.79
CA LEU A 225 5.20 10.16 -5.54
C LEU A 225 4.00 10.12 -6.51
N GLU A 226 2.89 9.54 -6.07
CA GLU A 226 1.65 9.43 -6.85
C GLU A 226 1.84 8.74 -8.22
N ILE A 227 2.60 7.65 -8.26
CA ILE A 227 2.97 6.96 -9.51
C ILE A 227 1.77 6.57 -10.36
N GLU A 228 0.68 6.09 -9.74
CA GLU A 228 -0.53 5.68 -10.46
C GLU A 228 -1.15 6.87 -11.19
N LYS A 229 -1.21 8.03 -10.53
CA LYS A 229 -1.70 9.28 -11.11
C LYS A 229 -0.82 9.72 -12.28
N LYS A 230 0.50 9.78 -12.09
CA LYS A 230 1.46 10.18 -13.13
C LYS A 230 1.41 9.28 -14.36
N LEU A 231 1.31 7.97 -14.18
CA LEU A 231 1.16 7.02 -15.28
C LEU A 231 -0.21 7.16 -15.97
N GLY A 232 -1.29 7.32 -15.20
CA GLY A 232 -2.62 7.58 -15.74
C GLY A 232 -2.70 8.87 -16.57
N ASP A 233 -1.97 9.92 -16.18
CA ASP A 233 -1.85 11.17 -16.94
C ASP A 233 -1.12 10.97 -18.28
N LEU A 234 -0.25 9.96 -18.37
CA LEU A 234 0.40 9.49 -19.60
C LEU A 234 -0.44 8.46 -20.38
N ASN A 235 -1.72 8.30 -20.07
CA ASN A 235 -2.64 7.32 -20.65
C ASN A 235 -2.15 5.87 -20.50
N VAL A 236 -1.65 5.51 -19.33
CA VAL A 236 -1.22 4.15 -18.97
C VAL A 236 -2.21 3.51 -18.04
N LEU A 237 -2.62 2.29 -18.32
CA LEU A 237 -3.36 1.43 -17.41
C LEU A 237 -2.40 0.81 -16.40
N VAL A 238 -2.68 1.02 -15.13
CA VAL A 238 -1.85 0.56 -14.03
C VAL A 238 -2.55 -0.54 -13.24
N GLU A 239 -1.84 -1.62 -12.93
CA GLU A 239 -2.28 -2.65 -11.99
C GLU A 239 -1.19 -2.89 -10.94
N LYS A 240 -1.57 -2.88 -9.65
CA LYS A 240 -0.65 -3.16 -8.54
C LYS A 240 -0.60 -4.66 -8.25
N SER A 241 0.60 -5.19 -8.05
CA SER A 241 0.79 -6.60 -7.66
C SER A 241 0.34 -6.90 -6.24
N LEU A 242 0.32 -5.88 -5.39
CA LEU A 242 -0.08 -5.92 -4.00
C LEU A 242 -1.06 -4.79 -3.70
N THR A 243 -2.19 -5.14 -3.10
CA THR A 243 -3.15 -4.21 -2.52
C THR A 243 -3.45 -4.65 -1.08
N PRO A 244 -4.05 -3.81 -0.25
CA PRO A 244 -4.52 -4.20 1.07
C PRO A 244 -5.41 -5.46 1.04
N THR A 245 -6.31 -5.57 0.07
CA THR A 245 -7.17 -6.76 -0.13
C THR A 245 -6.35 -8.01 -0.40
N ILE A 246 -5.42 -7.94 -1.36
CA ILE A 246 -4.55 -9.06 -1.72
C ILE A 246 -3.71 -9.50 -0.51
N TRP A 247 -3.13 -8.56 0.22
CA TRP A 247 -2.34 -8.84 1.41
C TRP A 247 -3.16 -9.55 2.49
N LEU A 248 -4.37 -9.04 2.76
CA LEU A 248 -5.28 -9.62 3.75
C LEU A 248 -5.71 -11.04 3.36
N GLU A 249 -6.04 -11.26 2.09
CA GLU A 249 -6.40 -12.57 1.57
C GLU A 249 -5.26 -13.59 1.69
N HIS A 250 -4.02 -13.16 1.45
CA HIS A 250 -2.85 -14.03 1.51
C HIS A 250 -2.43 -14.37 2.94
N HIS A 251 -2.37 -13.37 3.82
CA HIS A 251 -1.72 -13.52 5.12
C HIS A 251 -2.69 -13.75 6.27
N VAL A 252 -3.97 -13.43 6.11
CA VAL A 252 -4.98 -13.56 7.16
C VAL A 252 -6.03 -14.60 6.79
N LEU A 253 -6.71 -14.44 5.66
CA LEU A 253 -7.85 -15.29 5.32
C LEU A 253 -7.44 -16.68 4.81
N SER A 254 -6.28 -16.79 4.17
CA SER A 254 -5.76 -18.05 3.62
C SER A 254 -4.73 -18.74 4.52
N TYR A 255 -4.41 -18.16 5.69
CA TYR A 255 -3.44 -18.76 6.62
C TYR A 255 -3.98 -20.10 7.18
N PRO A 256 -3.15 -21.18 7.32
CA PRO A 256 -1.71 -21.23 7.04
C PRO A 256 -1.33 -21.65 5.60
N PHE A 257 -2.28 -21.90 4.72
CA PHE A 257 -2.04 -22.55 3.42
C PHE A 257 -1.61 -21.59 2.28
N GLY A 258 -1.68 -20.27 2.50
CA GLY A 258 -1.48 -19.25 1.48
C GLY A 258 -2.60 -19.23 0.42
N SER A 259 -2.69 -18.18 -0.36
CA SER A 259 -3.67 -18.09 -1.44
C SER A 259 -3.17 -18.77 -2.72
N LYS A 260 -4.10 -19.19 -3.59
CA LYS A 260 -3.74 -19.76 -4.90
C LYS A 260 -2.91 -18.80 -5.75
N HIS A 261 -3.20 -17.51 -5.64
CA HIS A 261 -2.53 -16.45 -6.41
C HIS A 261 -1.08 -16.24 -5.95
N GLU A 262 -0.82 -16.21 -4.64
CA GLU A 262 0.51 -16.17 -4.06
C GLU A 262 1.33 -17.39 -4.45
N ASN A 263 0.75 -18.57 -4.29
CA ASN A 263 1.40 -19.83 -4.66
C ASN A 263 1.78 -19.88 -6.16
N MET A 264 0.97 -19.28 -7.01
CA MET A 264 1.28 -19.15 -8.44
C MET A 264 2.48 -18.21 -8.68
N LYS A 265 2.51 -17.03 -8.05
CA LYS A 265 3.65 -16.11 -8.14
C LYS A 265 4.93 -16.75 -7.61
N HIS A 266 4.85 -17.44 -6.48
CA HIS A 266 5.98 -18.20 -5.93
C HIS A 266 6.49 -19.27 -6.89
N LYS A 267 5.61 -19.99 -7.55
CA LYS A 267 5.96 -21.00 -8.55
C LYS A 267 6.63 -20.37 -9.77
N LEU A 268 6.13 -19.23 -10.26
CA LEU A 268 6.75 -18.50 -11.36
C LEU A 268 8.15 -17.98 -11.01
N ALA A 269 8.36 -17.57 -9.75
CA ALA A 269 9.66 -17.11 -9.28
C ALA A 269 10.69 -18.26 -9.08
N GLU A 270 10.26 -19.51 -8.96
CA GLU A 270 11.07 -20.62 -8.48
C GLU A 270 12.35 -20.84 -9.28
N GLN A 271 12.32 -20.63 -10.60
CA GLN A 271 13.49 -20.76 -11.46
C GLN A 271 14.57 -19.70 -11.20
N TYR A 272 14.19 -18.53 -10.66
CA TYR A 272 15.10 -17.41 -10.40
C TYR A 272 15.37 -17.22 -8.91
N LEU A 273 14.39 -17.46 -8.05
CA LEU A 273 14.43 -17.26 -6.60
C LEU A 273 13.64 -18.36 -5.88
N LYS A 274 14.32 -19.48 -5.65
CA LYS A 274 13.70 -20.66 -5.04
C LYS A 274 13.33 -20.44 -3.57
N ASN A 275 14.21 -19.82 -2.80
CA ASN A 275 14.05 -19.63 -1.36
C ASN A 275 13.47 -18.25 -1.03
N PRO A 276 12.63 -18.12 0.01
CA PRO A 276 12.16 -16.83 0.46
C PRO A 276 13.33 -16.00 1.03
N VAL A 277 13.32 -14.71 0.73
CA VAL A 277 14.31 -13.73 1.22
C VAL A 277 13.72 -12.77 2.24
N GLY A 278 12.47 -13.01 2.65
CA GLY A 278 11.67 -12.16 3.50
C GLY A 278 10.91 -11.08 2.71
N GLY A 279 10.00 -10.39 3.39
CA GLY A 279 9.12 -9.43 2.72
C GLY A 279 8.46 -10.02 1.48
N HIS A 280 8.33 -9.23 0.43
CA HIS A 280 7.68 -9.63 -0.83
C HIS A 280 8.66 -9.86 -2.00
N GLY A 281 9.97 -10.04 -1.73
CA GLY A 281 10.97 -10.13 -2.80
C GLY A 281 10.74 -11.29 -3.77
N ARG A 282 10.24 -12.44 -3.30
CA ARG A 282 9.90 -13.58 -4.16
C ARG A 282 8.65 -13.31 -4.98
N GLU A 283 7.62 -12.73 -4.38
CA GLU A 283 6.39 -12.29 -5.03
C GLU A 283 6.67 -11.22 -6.08
N THR A 284 7.60 -10.32 -5.82
CA THR A 284 8.04 -9.29 -6.78
C THR A 284 8.60 -9.93 -8.06
N VAL A 285 9.51 -10.90 -7.93
CA VAL A 285 10.06 -11.64 -9.07
C VAL A 285 8.96 -12.39 -9.83
N GLY A 286 8.11 -13.13 -9.11
CA GLY A 286 7.02 -13.88 -9.73
C GLY A 286 5.96 -12.98 -10.37
N SER A 287 5.72 -11.80 -9.81
CA SER A 287 4.76 -10.84 -10.37
C SER A 287 5.23 -10.26 -11.70
N ALA A 288 6.53 -10.05 -11.91
CA ALA A 288 7.05 -9.63 -13.20
C ALA A 288 6.71 -10.62 -14.31
N ILE A 289 6.94 -11.92 -14.05
CA ILE A 289 6.65 -13.00 -15.00
C ILE A 289 5.13 -13.15 -15.17
N TYR A 290 4.36 -13.02 -14.10
CA TYR A 290 2.90 -13.07 -14.13
C TYR A 290 2.32 -11.98 -15.03
N TYR A 291 2.77 -10.73 -14.90
CA TYR A 291 2.28 -9.61 -15.73
C TYR A 291 2.62 -9.82 -17.21
N LYS A 292 3.83 -10.31 -17.51
CA LYS A 292 4.17 -10.68 -18.89
C LYS A 292 3.19 -11.71 -19.44
N SER A 293 2.90 -12.78 -18.68
CA SER A 293 1.98 -13.84 -19.12
C SER A 293 0.55 -13.35 -19.36
N ARG A 294 0.17 -12.21 -18.75
CA ARG A 294 -1.12 -11.53 -18.93
C ARG A 294 -1.12 -10.49 -20.07
N GLY A 295 -0.02 -10.36 -20.80
CA GLY A 295 0.07 -9.43 -21.91
C GLY A 295 0.21 -7.96 -21.48
N PHE A 296 0.85 -7.70 -20.34
CA PHE A 296 1.28 -6.36 -19.97
C PHE A 296 2.49 -5.94 -20.81
N ASP A 297 2.66 -4.65 -21.00
CA ASP A 297 3.73 -4.07 -21.83
C ASP A 297 5.04 -3.89 -21.05
N GLY A 298 4.99 -3.88 -19.71
CA GLY A 298 6.13 -3.78 -18.83
C GLY A 298 5.74 -3.74 -17.36
N VAL A 299 6.74 -3.71 -16.48
CA VAL A 299 6.55 -3.53 -15.03
C VAL A 299 7.50 -2.49 -14.46
N ILE A 300 7.05 -1.84 -13.39
CA ILE A 300 7.87 -0.93 -12.59
C ILE A 300 8.01 -1.49 -11.19
N GLN A 301 9.24 -1.83 -10.79
CA GLN A 301 9.56 -2.17 -9.40
C GLN A 301 9.77 -0.89 -8.60
N ILE A 302 9.05 -0.75 -7.47
CA ILE A 302 9.26 0.33 -6.51
C ILE A 302 9.72 -0.26 -5.18
N LEU A 303 10.79 0.32 -4.64
CA LEU A 303 11.32 -0.09 -3.35
C LEU A 303 11.90 1.10 -2.58
N PRO A 304 11.76 1.12 -1.24
CA PRO A 304 12.47 2.10 -0.44
C PRO A 304 13.97 1.76 -0.39
N LEU A 305 14.81 2.79 -0.32
CA LEU A 305 16.24 2.61 -0.10
C LEU A 305 16.44 1.73 1.15
N ASN A 306 17.40 0.81 1.09
CA ASN A 306 17.71 -0.17 2.14
C ASN A 306 16.65 -1.26 2.38
N CYS A 307 15.68 -1.47 1.48
CA CYS A 307 14.79 -2.63 1.56
C CYS A 307 15.51 -3.90 1.11
N MET A 308 15.95 -4.71 2.06
CA MET A 308 16.78 -5.91 1.77
C MET A 308 16.08 -6.89 0.82
N PRO A 309 14.81 -7.33 1.03
CA PRO A 309 14.15 -8.26 0.12
C PRO A 309 14.05 -7.73 -1.31
N GLU A 310 13.74 -6.45 -1.47
CA GLU A 310 13.56 -5.83 -2.78
C GLU A 310 14.91 -5.54 -3.49
N ILE A 311 15.99 -5.32 -2.76
CA ILE A 311 17.33 -5.24 -3.34
C ILE A 311 17.76 -6.59 -3.94
N VAL A 312 17.41 -7.69 -3.29
CA VAL A 312 17.64 -9.04 -3.83
C VAL A 312 16.78 -9.24 -5.08
N ALA A 313 15.47 -8.93 -5.01
CA ALA A 313 14.59 -9.02 -6.17
C ALA A 313 15.08 -8.16 -7.34
N LYS A 314 15.51 -6.91 -7.10
CA LYS A 314 16.10 -6.02 -8.11
C LYS A 314 17.26 -6.64 -8.87
N SER A 315 18.13 -7.34 -8.14
CA SER A 315 19.31 -8.00 -8.76
C SER A 315 18.89 -9.12 -9.72
N ILE A 316 17.82 -9.85 -9.36
CA ILE A 316 17.28 -10.97 -10.13
C ILE A 316 16.45 -10.47 -11.31
N LEU A 317 15.68 -9.40 -11.13
CA LEU A 317 14.80 -8.85 -12.18
C LEU A 317 15.56 -8.47 -13.46
N LYS A 318 16.84 -8.14 -13.38
CA LYS A 318 17.68 -7.90 -14.58
C LYS A 318 17.83 -9.17 -15.44
N THR A 319 17.92 -10.33 -14.79
CA THR A 319 17.96 -11.61 -15.51
C THR A 319 16.58 -11.94 -16.09
N VAL A 320 15.52 -11.75 -15.30
CA VAL A 320 14.13 -11.91 -15.76
C VAL A 320 13.85 -11.01 -16.98
N GLU A 321 14.22 -9.74 -16.94
CA GLU A 321 14.05 -8.79 -18.05
C GLU A 321 14.67 -9.31 -19.34
N LYS A 322 15.89 -9.86 -19.25
CA LYS A 322 16.61 -10.39 -20.41
C LYS A 322 16.01 -11.70 -20.91
N ASP A 323 15.76 -12.65 -20.01
CA ASP A 323 15.29 -14.01 -20.37
C ASP A 323 13.87 -13.98 -20.92
N GLU A 324 13.04 -13.09 -20.38
CA GLU A 324 11.64 -12.91 -20.75
C GLU A 324 11.41 -11.90 -21.86
N ASP A 325 12.46 -11.19 -22.31
CA ASP A 325 12.35 -10.03 -23.22
C ASP A 325 11.22 -9.06 -22.81
N PHE A 326 11.17 -8.73 -21.52
CA PHE A 326 10.08 -7.98 -20.91
C PHE A 326 10.60 -6.74 -20.18
N PRO A 327 10.17 -5.51 -20.55
CA PRO A 327 10.70 -4.28 -19.98
C PRO A 327 10.45 -4.18 -18.46
N ILE A 328 11.50 -3.99 -17.69
CA ILE A 328 11.46 -3.83 -16.24
C ILE A 328 12.22 -2.58 -15.82
N MET A 329 11.52 -1.61 -15.25
CA MET A 329 12.16 -0.45 -14.62
C MET A 329 12.18 -0.60 -13.11
N THR A 330 13.27 -0.17 -12.46
CA THR A 330 13.33 -0.09 -11.00
C THR A 330 13.46 1.36 -10.54
N LEU A 331 12.56 1.75 -9.62
CA LEU A 331 12.57 3.02 -8.92
C LEU A 331 12.89 2.79 -7.44
N VAL A 332 14.01 3.34 -7.00
CA VAL A 332 14.38 3.37 -5.58
C VAL A 332 13.93 4.72 -5.04
N VAL A 333 13.17 4.70 -3.95
CA VAL A 333 12.64 5.91 -3.30
C VAL A 333 13.20 6.08 -1.89
N ASP A 334 13.48 7.31 -1.54
CA ASP A 334 13.96 7.72 -0.23
C ASP A 334 13.50 9.17 0.07
N GLU A 335 13.92 9.69 1.20
CA GLU A 335 13.61 11.06 1.63
C GLU A 335 14.19 12.16 0.72
N MET A 336 15.15 11.83 -0.12
CA MET A 336 15.82 12.76 -1.05
C MET A 336 15.32 12.63 -2.49
N THR A 337 14.41 11.71 -2.74
CA THR A 337 13.91 11.47 -4.10
C THR A 337 13.17 12.68 -4.63
N GLY A 338 13.72 13.26 -5.71
CA GLY A 338 13.17 14.44 -6.38
C GLY A 338 12.10 14.10 -7.42
N GLU A 339 10.99 14.81 -7.38
CA GLU A 339 9.83 14.55 -8.24
C GLU A 339 10.14 14.71 -9.75
N ALA A 340 10.91 15.73 -10.15
CA ALA A 340 11.26 15.98 -11.54
C ALA A 340 12.06 14.81 -12.16
N GLY A 341 13.10 14.33 -11.46
CA GLY A 341 13.87 13.18 -11.92
C GLY A 341 13.06 11.88 -11.95
N TYR A 342 12.12 11.74 -11.03
CA TYR A 342 11.20 10.61 -10.99
C TYR A 342 10.28 10.61 -12.23
N LEU A 343 9.63 11.73 -12.52
CA LEU A 343 8.73 11.88 -13.69
C LEU A 343 9.48 11.64 -15.02
N THR A 344 10.67 12.23 -15.19
CA THR A 344 11.48 12.03 -16.40
C THR A 344 11.81 10.55 -16.65
N ARG A 345 12.06 9.78 -15.59
CA ARG A 345 12.30 8.33 -15.71
C ARG A 345 11.03 7.57 -16.11
N LEU A 346 9.86 7.96 -15.60
CA LEU A 346 8.58 7.36 -16.00
C LEU A 346 8.33 7.63 -17.49
N GLU A 347 8.45 8.88 -17.92
CA GLU A 347 8.26 9.28 -19.32
C GLU A 347 9.21 8.52 -20.27
N ALA A 348 10.50 8.45 -19.92
CA ALA A 348 11.49 7.72 -20.71
C ALA A 348 11.17 6.22 -20.80
N PHE A 349 10.66 5.61 -19.74
CA PHE A 349 10.26 4.20 -19.75
C PHE A 349 9.02 3.97 -20.64
N ILE A 350 8.04 4.84 -20.57
CA ILE A 350 6.84 4.77 -21.42
C ILE A 350 7.20 4.96 -22.88
N ASP A 351 8.08 5.91 -23.21
CA ASP A 351 8.58 6.12 -24.58
C ASP A 351 9.33 4.89 -25.12
N LEU A 352 10.15 4.26 -24.28
CA LEU A 352 10.84 3.02 -24.65
C LEU A 352 9.84 1.91 -25.01
N ILE A 353 8.80 1.72 -24.20
CA ILE A 353 7.77 0.70 -24.44
C ILE A 353 6.97 1.01 -25.71
N ASN A 354 6.57 2.26 -25.93
CA ASN A 354 5.86 2.68 -27.14
C ASN A 354 6.68 2.36 -28.40
N LYS A 355 7.98 2.69 -28.43
CA LYS A 355 8.88 2.35 -29.53
C LYS A 355 9.02 0.85 -29.77
N ARG A 356 8.97 0.03 -28.71
CA ARG A 356 8.96 -1.43 -28.85
C ARG A 356 7.66 -1.93 -29.48
N ARG A 357 6.51 -1.39 -29.02
CA ARG A 357 5.18 -1.74 -29.54
C ARG A 357 5.05 -1.41 -31.05
N GLU A 358 5.52 -0.24 -31.45
CA GLU A 358 5.54 0.17 -32.88
C GLU A 358 6.36 -0.78 -33.74
N LYS A 359 7.54 -1.22 -33.28
CA LYS A 359 8.39 -2.17 -34.01
C LYS A 359 7.78 -3.58 -34.14
N CYS A 360 6.86 -3.96 -33.26
CA CYS A 360 6.18 -5.27 -33.35
C CYS A 360 4.97 -5.26 -34.29
N ILE A 361 4.47 -4.06 -34.66
CA ILE A 361 3.29 -3.89 -35.53
C ILE A 361 3.71 -3.64 -37.01
N GLY A 362 4.94 -3.16 -37.27
CA GLY A 362 5.50 -2.94 -38.61
C GLY A 362 6.37 -4.10 -39.05
#